data_7e66b9edc36010aaae49be45b3654e01
#
_entry.id   7e66b9edc36010aaae49be45b3654e01
#
_cell.length_a   1.000
_cell.length_b   1.000
_cell.length_c   1.000
_cell.angle_alpha   90.00
_cell.angle_beta   90.00
_cell.angle_gamma   90.00
#
_symmetry.space_group_name_H-M   'P 1'
#
loop_
_entity.id
_entity.type
_entity.pdbx_description
1 polymer ?
#
loop_
_entity_poly.entity_id
_entity_poly.type
_entity_poly.pdbx_seq_one_letter_code
_entity_poly.pdbx_strand_id
1 'polypeptide(L)'
;MKNLLCLVGIVLLVTLGLAFSANTAIAKGEETAIQNVLLDNDKVKVVENIRHPGYLAKMHTHGAYIAYFFDSCKLKFTFPDGKTKVKEIPAGKLVWSDGVTHEAEVLGNTDLHTLHIEFKE
;
A
#
# COMPACT_ATOMS: atom_id res chain seq x y z
N MET A 1 55.82 26.20 57.41
CA MET A 1 54.37 26.05 57.52
C MET A 1 53.71 26.72 56.29
N LYS A 2 53.49 26.01 55.26
CA LYS A 2 52.78 26.55 54.08
C LYS A 2 51.73 25.52 53.70
N ASN A 3 50.43 25.95 53.86
CA ASN A 3 49.27 25.16 53.50
C ASN A 3 49.15 25.16 51.98
N LEU A 4 49.28 24.01 51.36
CA LEU A 4 48.99 23.83 49.95
C LEU A 4 47.55 23.34 49.84
N LEU A 5 46.62 24.24 49.50
CA LEU A 5 45.27 23.90 49.11
C LEU A 5 45.28 23.25 47.75
N CYS A 6 44.97 21.98 47.70
CA CYS A 6 44.73 21.26 46.46
C CYS A 6 43.29 21.48 46.01
N LEU A 7 43.10 22.36 45.04
CA LEU A 7 41.80 22.55 44.37
C LEU A 7 41.60 21.40 43.38
N VAL A 8 40.76 20.44 43.76
CA VAL A 8 40.29 19.42 42.84
C VAL A 8 39.15 20.03 42.02
N GLY A 9 39.47 20.37 40.79
CA GLY A 9 38.49 20.79 39.82
C GLY A 9 37.68 19.60 39.34
N ILE A 10 36.40 19.56 39.71
CA ILE A 10 35.42 18.61 39.14
C ILE A 10 35.06 19.11 37.77
N VAL A 11 35.57 18.46 36.74
CA VAL A 11 35.12 18.66 35.36
C VAL A 11 33.83 17.88 35.19
N LEU A 12 32.69 18.59 35.20
CA LEU A 12 31.40 18.03 34.88
C LEU A 12 31.33 17.85 33.36
N LEU A 13 31.56 16.64 32.87
CA LEU A 13 31.31 16.28 31.48
C LEU A 13 29.79 16.17 31.27
N VAL A 14 29.21 17.25 30.76
CA VAL A 14 27.83 17.19 30.23
C VAL A 14 27.87 16.50 28.87
N THR A 15 27.59 15.21 28.85
CA THR A 15 27.34 14.49 27.60
C THR A 15 25.96 14.89 27.10
N LEU A 16 25.94 15.80 26.15
CA LEU A 16 24.73 16.15 25.39
C LEU A 16 24.37 14.94 24.52
N GLY A 17 23.49 14.08 25.03
CA GLY A 17 22.90 12.98 24.29
C GLY A 17 22.01 13.54 23.19
N LEU A 18 22.54 13.58 21.97
CA LEU A 18 21.75 13.75 20.77
C LEU A 18 20.84 12.52 20.62
N ALA A 19 19.60 12.63 21.11
CA ALA A 19 18.57 11.68 20.78
C ALA A 19 18.27 11.82 19.27
N PHE A 20 18.86 10.98 18.45
CA PHE A 20 18.45 10.75 17.08
C PHE A 20 17.08 10.12 17.14
N SER A 21 16.03 10.93 17.07
CA SER A 21 14.69 10.47 16.75
C SER A 21 14.75 10.05 15.28
N ALA A 22 14.99 8.76 15.04
CA ALA A 22 14.79 8.19 13.73
C ALA A 22 13.28 8.22 13.45
N ASN A 23 12.82 9.31 12.84
CA ASN A 23 11.55 9.33 12.16
C ASN A 23 11.69 8.39 10.96
N THR A 24 11.45 7.11 11.17
CA THR A 24 11.14 6.20 10.09
C THR A 24 9.81 6.68 9.53
N ALA A 25 9.87 7.54 8.52
CA ALA A 25 8.76 7.76 7.64
C ALA A 25 8.52 6.39 6.97
N ILE A 26 7.55 5.62 7.48
CA ILE A 26 7.03 4.43 6.85
C ILE A 26 6.61 4.88 5.47
N ALA A 27 7.26 4.33 4.43
CA ALA A 27 6.92 4.62 3.06
C ALA A 27 5.43 4.33 2.90
N LYS A 28 4.63 5.35 2.58
CA LYS A 28 3.16 5.38 2.51
C LYS A 28 2.56 4.40 1.49
N GLY A 29 3.31 3.37 1.07
CA GLY A 29 2.93 2.40 0.04
C GLY A 29 2.85 0.94 0.50
N GLU A 30 3.53 0.53 1.56
CA GLU A 30 3.60 -0.90 1.92
C GLU A 30 2.52 -1.35 2.90
N GLU A 31 2.01 -0.48 3.78
CA GLU A 31 0.92 -0.82 4.70
C GLU A 31 -0.48 -0.65 4.10
N THR A 32 -0.59 -0.17 2.86
CA THR A 32 -1.88 0.13 2.23
C THR A 32 -2.45 -1.02 1.41
N ALA A 33 -1.77 -2.17 1.38
CA ALA A 33 -2.13 -3.27 0.51
C ALA A 33 -1.88 -4.62 1.15
N ILE A 34 -2.92 -5.47 1.18
CA ILE A 34 -2.83 -6.88 1.53
C ILE A 34 -3.21 -7.69 0.29
N GLN A 35 -2.44 -8.71 -0.01
CA GLN A 35 -2.70 -9.63 -1.11
C GLN A 35 -2.48 -11.06 -0.64
N ASN A 36 -3.56 -11.85 -0.66
CA ASN A 36 -3.54 -13.26 -0.31
C ASN A 36 -3.79 -14.11 -1.56
N VAL A 37 -2.81 -14.93 -1.95
CA VAL A 37 -3.00 -15.92 -3.02
C VAL A 37 -3.71 -17.12 -2.43
N LEU A 38 -4.96 -17.34 -2.85
CA LEU A 38 -5.83 -18.41 -2.34
C LEU A 38 -5.71 -19.69 -3.17
N LEU A 39 -5.46 -19.55 -4.47
CA LEU A 39 -5.26 -20.64 -5.41
C LEU A 39 -4.36 -20.18 -6.54
N ASP A 40 -3.41 -21.02 -6.91
CA ASP A 40 -2.57 -20.79 -8.09
C ASP A 40 -2.24 -22.14 -8.72
N ASN A 41 -2.78 -22.39 -9.91
CA ASN A 41 -2.57 -23.61 -10.69
C ASN A 41 -2.35 -23.27 -12.17
N ASP A 42 -2.36 -24.27 -13.04
CA ASP A 42 -2.16 -24.10 -14.48
C ASP A 42 -3.34 -23.41 -15.21
N LYS A 43 -4.49 -23.25 -14.57
CA LYS A 43 -5.73 -22.72 -15.16
C LYS A 43 -6.06 -21.32 -14.66
N VAL A 44 -5.94 -21.11 -13.36
CA VAL A 44 -6.36 -19.86 -12.71
C VAL A 44 -5.42 -19.44 -11.59
N LYS A 45 -5.39 -18.14 -11.34
CA LYS A 45 -4.84 -17.57 -10.12
C LYS A 45 -5.94 -16.81 -9.39
N VAL A 46 -6.23 -17.20 -8.16
CA VAL A 46 -7.25 -16.58 -7.31
C VAL A 46 -6.57 -15.80 -6.21
N VAL A 47 -6.88 -14.52 -6.12
CA VAL A 47 -6.25 -13.60 -5.18
C VAL A 47 -7.31 -12.77 -4.48
N GLU A 48 -7.24 -12.74 -3.17
CA GLU A 48 -7.96 -11.76 -2.36
C GLU A 48 -7.10 -10.50 -2.21
N ASN A 49 -7.67 -9.36 -2.53
CA ASN A 49 -7.00 -8.08 -2.41
C ASN A 49 -7.74 -7.17 -1.45
N ILE A 50 -7.02 -6.56 -0.51
CA ILE A 50 -7.48 -5.45 0.30
C ILE A 50 -6.53 -4.29 0.04
N ARG A 51 -7.10 -3.12 -0.34
CA ARG A 51 -6.36 -1.91 -0.66
C ARG A 51 -7.02 -0.73 0.03
N HIS A 52 -6.27 -0.03 0.85
CA HIS A 52 -6.78 1.15 1.56
C HIS A 52 -6.89 2.38 0.64
N PRO A 53 -7.73 3.35 0.99
CA PRO A 53 -7.81 4.61 0.25
C PRO A 53 -6.43 5.27 0.07
N GLY A 54 -6.18 5.75 -1.15
CA GLY A 54 -4.88 6.30 -1.56
C GLY A 54 -3.90 5.27 -2.13
N TYR A 55 -4.22 3.98 -2.10
CA TYR A 55 -3.40 2.97 -2.77
C TYR A 55 -3.43 3.19 -4.29
N LEU A 56 -2.26 3.17 -4.89
CA LEU A 56 -2.06 3.28 -6.33
C LEU A 56 -1.38 2.03 -6.86
N ALA A 57 -2.12 1.22 -7.62
CA ALA A 57 -1.55 0.17 -8.44
C ALA A 57 -1.05 0.82 -9.73
N LYS A 58 0.28 0.90 -9.89
CA LYS A 58 0.92 1.47 -11.09
C LYS A 58 0.48 0.73 -12.34
N MET A 59 0.72 1.33 -13.50
CA MET A 59 0.38 0.76 -14.80
C MET A 59 0.81 -0.70 -14.91
N HIS A 60 -0.17 -1.57 -15.15
CA HIS A 60 0.03 -3.03 -15.27
C HIS A 60 -1.02 -3.63 -16.22
N THR A 61 -0.77 -4.86 -16.64
CA THR A 61 -1.64 -5.57 -17.57
C THR A 61 -2.20 -6.83 -16.91
N HIS A 62 -3.50 -7.02 -17.05
CA HIS A 62 -4.21 -8.25 -16.72
C HIS A 62 -4.61 -9.00 -18.01
N GLY A 63 -4.54 -10.33 -17.97
CA GLY A 63 -5.28 -11.19 -18.88
C GLY A 63 -6.79 -11.18 -18.58
N ALA A 64 -7.53 -12.13 -19.13
CA ALA A 64 -8.96 -12.27 -18.80
C ALA A 64 -9.15 -12.58 -17.30
N TYR A 65 -10.13 -11.95 -16.69
CA TYR A 65 -10.41 -12.14 -15.26
C TYR A 65 -11.86 -11.90 -14.88
N ILE A 66 -12.22 -12.44 -13.72
CA ILE A 66 -13.43 -12.06 -12.98
C ILE A 66 -12.98 -11.38 -11.69
N ALA A 67 -13.64 -10.27 -11.33
CA ALA A 67 -13.48 -9.61 -10.04
C ALA A 67 -14.82 -9.55 -9.31
N TYR A 68 -14.85 -10.04 -8.07
CA TYR A 68 -15.98 -9.89 -7.16
C TYR A 68 -15.63 -8.86 -6.08
N PHE A 69 -16.53 -7.91 -5.87
CA PHE A 69 -16.36 -6.83 -4.89
C PHE A 69 -17.14 -7.15 -3.63
N PHE A 70 -16.45 -7.38 -2.51
CA PHE A 70 -17.09 -7.65 -1.22
C PHE A 70 -17.72 -6.38 -0.64
N ASP A 71 -17.07 -5.23 -0.83
CA ASP A 71 -17.50 -3.95 -0.30
C ASP A 71 -17.66 -2.94 -1.44
N SER A 72 -18.50 -1.93 -1.22
CA SER A 72 -18.58 -0.80 -2.15
C SER A 72 -17.30 0.03 -2.08
N CYS A 73 -16.82 0.48 -3.23
CA CYS A 73 -15.61 1.25 -3.34
C CYS A 73 -15.67 2.27 -4.48
N LYS A 74 -14.73 3.19 -4.48
CA LYS A 74 -14.54 4.17 -5.55
C LYS A 74 -13.15 4.04 -6.12
N LEU A 75 -13.05 3.83 -7.42
CA LEU A 75 -11.81 3.62 -8.14
C LEU A 75 -11.63 4.64 -9.26
N LYS A 76 -10.40 5.10 -9.43
CA LYS A 76 -9.97 5.85 -10.62
C LYS A 76 -9.04 4.98 -11.43
N PHE A 77 -9.38 4.76 -12.67
CA PHE A 77 -8.55 4.06 -13.65
C PHE A 77 -7.86 5.07 -14.56
N THR A 78 -6.59 4.84 -14.85
CA THR A 78 -5.83 5.58 -15.86
C THR A 78 -5.35 4.58 -16.91
N PHE A 79 -5.58 4.88 -18.18
CA PHE A 79 -5.23 4.02 -19.30
C PHE A 79 -3.94 4.50 -19.98
N PRO A 80 -3.30 3.65 -20.83
CA PRO A 80 -2.03 4.00 -21.48
C PRO A 80 -2.06 5.29 -22.32
N ASP A 81 -3.23 5.65 -22.86
CA ASP A 81 -3.44 6.90 -23.61
C ASP A 81 -3.59 8.16 -22.72
N GLY A 82 -3.49 7.98 -21.39
CA GLY A 82 -3.65 9.04 -20.40
C GLY A 82 -5.09 9.36 -20.03
N LYS A 83 -6.08 8.74 -20.67
CA LYS A 83 -7.50 8.89 -20.29
C LYS A 83 -7.77 8.29 -18.93
N THR A 84 -8.68 8.90 -18.19
CA THR A 84 -9.07 8.44 -16.85
C THR A 84 -10.56 8.16 -16.79
N LYS A 85 -10.94 7.24 -15.90
CA LYS A 85 -12.33 6.92 -15.60
C LYS A 85 -12.50 6.67 -14.11
N VAL A 86 -13.44 7.36 -13.48
CA VAL A 86 -13.81 7.12 -12.08
C VAL A 86 -15.08 6.28 -12.06
N LYS A 87 -15.06 5.23 -11.25
CA LYS A 87 -16.20 4.34 -11.03
C LYS A 87 -16.50 4.19 -9.54
N GLU A 88 -17.77 4.24 -9.19
CA GLU A 88 -18.30 3.75 -7.93
C GLU A 88 -18.86 2.35 -8.16
N ILE A 89 -18.36 1.38 -7.41
CA ILE A 89 -18.68 -0.03 -7.59
C ILE A 89 -19.39 -0.50 -6.32
N PRO A 90 -20.65 -0.98 -6.41
CA PRO A 90 -21.37 -1.44 -5.24
C PRO A 90 -20.85 -2.80 -4.73
N ALA A 91 -21.03 -3.04 -3.43
CA ALA A 91 -20.83 -4.37 -2.83
C ALA A 91 -21.64 -5.43 -3.57
N GLY A 92 -21.06 -6.63 -3.71
CA GLY A 92 -21.68 -7.76 -4.41
C GLY A 92 -21.56 -7.71 -5.92
N LYS A 93 -20.90 -6.70 -6.49
CA LYS A 93 -20.72 -6.60 -7.94
C LYS A 93 -19.73 -7.65 -8.43
N LEU A 94 -20.12 -8.35 -9.49
CA LEU A 94 -19.26 -9.22 -10.29
C LEU A 94 -18.92 -8.52 -11.61
N VAL A 95 -17.64 -8.49 -11.97
CA VAL A 95 -17.14 -7.87 -13.20
C VAL A 95 -16.37 -8.91 -14.00
N TRP A 96 -16.68 -9.00 -15.30
CA TRP A 96 -15.86 -9.71 -16.28
C TRP A 96 -14.98 -8.73 -17.04
N SER A 97 -13.76 -9.12 -17.34
CA SER A 97 -12.85 -8.40 -18.24
C SER A 97 -12.13 -9.38 -19.16
N ASP A 98 -12.03 -9.05 -20.44
CA ASP A 98 -11.24 -9.80 -21.42
C ASP A 98 -9.72 -9.52 -21.31
N GLY A 99 -9.36 -8.64 -20.40
CA GLY A 99 -8.01 -8.15 -20.19
C GLY A 99 -7.98 -6.63 -20.27
N VAL A 100 -7.04 -6.03 -19.56
CA VAL A 100 -6.88 -4.58 -19.52
C VAL A 100 -5.47 -4.18 -19.12
N THR A 101 -4.98 -3.10 -19.70
CA THR A 101 -3.80 -2.38 -19.21
C THR A 101 -4.25 -1.09 -18.57
N HIS A 102 -3.95 -0.90 -17.31
CA HIS A 102 -4.37 0.27 -16.55
C HIS A 102 -3.52 0.52 -15.30
N GLU A 103 -3.67 1.71 -14.78
CA GLU A 103 -3.35 2.09 -13.42
C GLU A 103 -4.68 2.18 -12.65
N ALA A 104 -4.69 1.81 -11.37
CA ALA A 104 -5.88 1.88 -10.53
C ALA A 104 -5.56 2.53 -9.18
N GLU A 105 -6.33 3.55 -8.82
CA GLU A 105 -6.22 4.28 -7.55
C GLU A 105 -7.49 4.10 -6.73
N VAL A 106 -7.34 3.76 -5.45
CA VAL A 106 -8.46 3.68 -4.51
C VAL A 106 -8.78 5.08 -3.98
N LEU A 107 -9.96 5.58 -4.33
CA LEU A 107 -10.48 6.88 -3.90
C LEU A 107 -11.45 6.72 -2.73
N GLY A 108 -11.85 7.86 -2.16
CA GLY A 108 -12.84 7.91 -1.09
C GLY A 108 -12.28 7.47 0.26
N ASN A 109 -13.11 6.84 1.08
CA ASN A 109 -12.81 6.49 2.48
C ASN A 109 -13.11 5.03 2.83
N THR A 110 -13.42 4.20 1.83
CA THR A 110 -13.65 2.76 1.99
C THR A 110 -12.58 1.96 1.28
N ASP A 111 -12.25 0.80 1.83
CA ASP A 111 -11.28 -0.11 1.24
C ASP A 111 -11.82 -0.71 -0.07
N LEU A 112 -10.93 -0.98 -0.99
CA LEU A 112 -11.16 -1.95 -2.04
C LEU A 112 -10.94 -3.35 -1.45
N HIS A 113 -11.98 -4.18 -1.42
CA HIS A 113 -11.90 -5.57 -1.02
C HIS A 113 -12.48 -6.45 -2.12
N THR A 114 -11.62 -7.20 -2.79
CA THR A 114 -12.01 -8.00 -3.96
C THR A 114 -11.46 -9.41 -3.91
N LEU A 115 -12.21 -10.33 -4.52
CA LEU A 115 -11.70 -11.61 -5.00
C LEU A 115 -11.42 -11.46 -6.50
N HIS A 116 -10.19 -11.66 -6.91
CA HIS A 116 -9.75 -11.55 -8.30
C HIS A 116 -9.37 -12.93 -8.81
N ILE A 117 -10.03 -13.39 -9.87
CA ILE A 117 -9.82 -14.70 -10.50
C ILE A 117 -9.27 -14.44 -11.89
N GLU A 118 -7.99 -14.62 -12.07
CA GLU A 118 -7.29 -14.43 -13.35
C GLU A 118 -7.14 -15.78 -14.06
N PHE A 119 -7.54 -15.82 -15.32
CA PHE A 119 -7.43 -17.00 -16.15
C PHE A 119 -6.05 -17.05 -16.81
N LYS A 120 -5.45 -18.22 -16.80
CA LYS A 120 -4.20 -18.48 -17.49
C LYS A 120 -4.48 -19.08 -18.85
N GLU A 121 -3.73 -18.65 -19.83
CA GLU A 121 -3.76 -19.21 -21.17
C GLU A 121 -2.97 -20.51 -21.28
#